data_c65479b9185da52411ca4803e0943d5c
#
_entry.id   c65479b9185da52411ca4803e0943d5c
#
_cell.length_a   1.000
_cell.length_b   1.000
_cell.length_c   1.000
_cell.angle_alpha   90.00
_cell.angle_beta   90.00
_cell.angle_gamma   90.00
#
_symmetry.space_group_name_H-M   'P 1'
#
loop_
_entity.id
_entity.type
_entity.pdbx_description
1 polymer ?
#
loop_
_entity_poly.entity_id
_entity_poly.type
_entity_poly.pdbx_seq_one_letter_code
_entity_poly.pdbx_strand_id
1 'polypeptide(L)'
;MIKQAISDICISMKAADYLTLPDMLVNNVPVALDAAAAKAYSQLETELLLQVDEDMITAGSAGVLTGKLLQLCNGAIYSENKTAVKVHDCKIDAFLELIEQLHGQHALVFYNFQHDRDRLVEALAKYDLRVRVYSQAKDEQDWNNGEIDILLAHPASCGYGLNLQRGGHHAIWFGLTWSLEQYEQANKRLHRQGQEHPVIIHHLIVQGGMDEQVVEALENKGDMQNALMDALRVRISKLRS
;
A
#
# COMPACT_ATOMS: atom_id res chain seq x y z
N MET A 1 -3.11 -31.14 16.77
CA MET A 1 -4.32 -31.72 17.40
C MET A 1 -5.62 -31.31 16.69
N ILE A 2 -5.98 -30.02 16.49
CA ILE A 2 -7.25 -29.63 15.84
C ILE A 2 -7.33 -30.11 14.38
N LYS A 3 -6.28 -29.95 13.59
CA LYS A 3 -6.26 -30.41 12.18
C LYS A 3 -6.48 -31.94 12.04
N GLN A 4 -5.96 -32.74 12.96
CA GLN A 4 -6.16 -34.18 12.97
C GLN A 4 -7.58 -34.58 13.39
N ALA A 5 -8.20 -33.83 14.30
CA ALA A 5 -9.54 -34.11 14.80
C ALA A 5 -10.66 -33.78 13.80
N ILE A 6 -10.37 -32.94 12.80
CA ILE A 6 -11.35 -32.54 11.76
C ILE A 6 -11.02 -33.07 10.36
N SER A 7 -9.96 -33.88 10.22
CA SER A 7 -9.52 -34.41 8.92
C SER A 7 -10.59 -35.26 8.20
N ASP A 8 -11.51 -35.87 8.93
CA ASP A 8 -12.56 -36.72 8.38
C ASP A 8 -13.77 -35.92 7.84
N ILE A 9 -13.88 -34.65 8.23
CA ILE A 9 -15.01 -33.76 7.86
C ILE A 9 -14.60 -32.48 7.18
N CYS A 10 -13.29 -32.16 7.14
CA CYS A 10 -12.74 -30.95 6.52
C CYS A 10 -11.58 -31.28 5.60
N ILE A 11 -11.68 -30.82 4.35
CA ILE A 11 -10.58 -30.87 3.40
C ILE A 11 -9.94 -29.46 3.40
N SER A 12 -8.64 -29.38 3.76
CA SER A 12 -7.86 -28.15 3.62
C SER A 12 -7.29 -28.11 2.21
N MET A 13 -7.82 -27.24 1.36
CA MET A 13 -7.35 -27.05 -0.02
C MET A 13 -6.56 -25.74 -0.11
N LYS A 14 -5.34 -25.79 -0.66
CA LYS A 14 -4.63 -24.59 -1.07
C LYS A 14 -4.97 -24.29 -2.52
N ALA A 15 -5.23 -23.03 -2.86
CA ALA A 15 -5.53 -22.63 -4.23
C ALA A 15 -4.44 -23.08 -5.22
N ALA A 16 -3.18 -23.06 -4.83
CA ALA A 16 -2.04 -23.50 -5.63
C ALA A 16 -2.08 -25.00 -6.01
N ASP A 17 -2.81 -25.84 -5.26
CA ASP A 17 -2.89 -27.29 -5.51
C ASP A 17 -3.92 -27.63 -6.60
N TYR A 18 -4.83 -26.69 -6.91
CA TYR A 18 -6.00 -26.94 -7.77
C TYR A 18 -6.21 -25.88 -8.87
N LEU A 19 -5.54 -24.74 -8.78
CA LEU A 19 -5.70 -23.63 -9.72
C LEU A 19 -4.36 -23.32 -10.38
N THR A 20 -4.34 -23.32 -11.71
CA THR A 20 -3.22 -22.76 -12.47
C THR A 20 -3.47 -21.25 -12.56
N LEU A 21 -2.85 -20.48 -11.68
CA LEU A 21 -2.87 -19.03 -11.74
C LEU A 21 -1.62 -18.54 -12.50
N PRO A 22 -1.73 -17.44 -13.28
CA PRO A 22 -0.57 -16.74 -13.80
C PRO A 22 0.38 -16.31 -12.68
N ASP A 23 1.63 -16.00 -13.02
CA ASP A 23 2.62 -15.51 -12.06
C ASP A 23 2.17 -14.21 -11.39
N MET A 24 2.57 -14.02 -10.14
CA MET A 24 2.47 -12.75 -9.44
C MET A 24 3.88 -12.21 -9.22
N LEU A 25 4.17 -11.10 -9.88
CA LEU A 25 5.48 -10.44 -9.88
C LEU A 25 5.43 -9.18 -9.01
N VAL A 26 6.50 -8.92 -8.28
CA VAL A 26 6.65 -7.69 -7.48
C VAL A 26 7.67 -6.79 -8.14
N ASN A 27 7.29 -5.52 -8.32
CA ASN A 27 8.14 -4.45 -8.83
C ASN A 27 8.25 -3.33 -7.79
N ASN A 28 9.40 -3.24 -7.14
CA ASN A 28 9.70 -2.18 -6.19
C ASN A 28 10.20 -0.95 -6.95
N VAL A 29 9.41 0.13 -6.96
CA VAL A 29 9.71 1.40 -7.62
C VAL A 29 10.29 2.37 -6.58
N PRO A 30 11.62 2.61 -6.61
CA PRO A 30 12.25 3.50 -5.66
C PRO A 30 11.85 4.96 -5.93
N VAL A 31 11.47 5.68 -4.89
CA VAL A 31 11.13 7.10 -4.93
C VAL A 31 12.23 7.88 -4.21
N ALA A 32 12.98 8.67 -4.95
CA ALA A 32 13.96 9.60 -4.38
C ALA A 32 13.27 10.89 -3.95
N LEU A 33 13.54 11.35 -2.73
CA LEU A 33 13.13 12.67 -2.29
C LEU A 33 14.12 13.72 -2.83
N ASP A 34 13.62 14.84 -3.32
CA ASP A 34 14.47 15.98 -3.60
C ASP A 34 15.06 16.57 -2.30
N ALA A 35 16.03 17.49 -2.41
CA ALA A 35 16.73 18.01 -1.25
C ALA A 35 15.80 18.73 -0.24
N ALA A 36 14.75 19.41 -0.72
CA ALA A 36 13.78 20.10 0.13
C ALA A 36 12.85 19.10 0.82
N ALA A 37 12.34 18.11 0.07
CA ALA A 37 11.50 17.03 0.59
C ALA A 37 12.26 16.17 1.60
N ALA A 38 13.52 15.79 1.30
CA ALA A 38 14.37 15.01 2.19
C ALA A 38 14.62 15.75 3.52
N LYS A 39 14.90 17.06 3.45
CA LYS A 39 15.07 17.88 4.65
C LYS A 39 13.78 17.96 5.47
N ALA A 40 12.64 18.22 4.83
CA ALA A 40 11.35 18.30 5.50
C ALA A 40 10.96 16.95 6.14
N TYR A 41 11.16 15.84 5.41
CA TYR A 41 10.92 14.49 5.90
C TYR A 41 11.78 14.21 7.14
N SER A 42 13.09 14.41 7.06
CA SER A 42 14.03 14.15 8.17
C SER A 42 13.71 14.98 9.41
N GLN A 43 13.36 16.27 9.23
CA GLN A 43 12.98 17.14 10.33
C GLN A 43 11.72 16.63 11.03
N LEU A 44 10.65 16.36 10.29
CA LEU A 44 9.37 15.88 10.84
C LEU A 44 9.51 14.48 11.45
N GLU A 45 10.28 13.59 10.81
CA GLU A 45 10.60 12.27 11.37
C GLU A 45 11.30 12.41 12.73
N THR A 46 12.31 13.27 12.80
CA THR A 46 13.06 13.53 14.04
C THR A 46 12.15 14.08 15.13
N GLU A 47 11.31 15.06 14.82
CA GLU A 47 10.34 15.63 15.77
C GLU A 47 9.36 14.58 16.31
N LEU A 48 8.85 13.71 15.42
CA LEU A 48 7.93 12.61 15.81
C LEU A 48 8.61 11.56 16.68
N LEU A 49 9.84 11.14 16.31
CA LEU A 49 10.56 10.09 17.04
C LEU A 49 11.08 10.56 18.40
N LEU A 50 11.48 11.83 18.53
CA LEU A 50 11.92 12.38 19.82
C LEU A 50 10.79 12.56 20.84
N GLN A 51 9.54 12.60 20.43
CA GLN A 51 8.39 12.66 21.33
C GLN A 51 8.07 11.33 22.00
N VAL A 52 8.68 10.23 21.53
CA VAL A 52 8.41 8.89 22.05
C VAL A 52 9.58 8.43 22.91
N ASP A 53 9.30 7.99 24.14
CA ASP A 53 10.27 7.32 24.99
C ASP A 53 10.49 5.87 24.47
N GLU A 54 11.75 5.52 24.21
CA GLU A 54 12.14 4.22 23.64
C GLU A 54 11.66 3.05 24.49
N ASP A 55 11.73 3.20 25.82
CA ASP A 55 11.31 2.18 26.80
C ASP A 55 9.78 2.06 26.91
N MET A 56 9.02 3.02 26.35
CA MET A 56 7.57 3.12 26.44
C MET A 56 6.85 2.80 25.12
N ILE A 57 7.56 2.26 24.10
CA ILE A 57 6.94 1.91 22.83
C ILE A 57 6.01 0.73 23.01
N THR A 58 4.73 1.01 23.00
CA THR A 58 3.67 0.00 22.97
C THR A 58 3.23 -0.26 21.52
N ALA A 59 2.55 -1.37 21.28
CA ALA A 59 1.95 -1.67 19.99
C ALA A 59 1.03 -0.53 19.47
N GLY A 60 0.29 0.11 20.37
CA GLY A 60 -0.58 1.24 20.02
C GLY A 60 0.19 2.48 19.59
N SER A 61 1.23 2.88 20.36
CA SER A 61 2.07 4.02 20.02
C SER A 61 2.88 3.76 18.74
N ALA A 62 3.40 2.54 18.55
CA ALA A 62 4.09 2.14 17.32
C ALA A 62 3.19 2.27 16.09
N GLY A 63 1.94 1.83 16.17
CA GLY A 63 0.98 1.96 15.08
C GLY A 63 0.68 3.41 14.69
N VAL A 64 0.52 4.30 15.67
CA VAL A 64 0.30 5.73 15.43
C VAL A 64 1.53 6.36 14.79
N LEU A 65 2.72 6.08 15.32
CA LEU A 65 3.98 6.63 14.82
C LEU A 65 4.27 6.14 13.40
N THR A 66 4.16 4.83 13.15
CA THR A 66 4.28 4.26 11.80
C THR A 66 3.29 4.90 10.83
N GLY A 67 2.03 5.07 11.26
CA GLY A 67 1.03 5.76 10.44
C GLY A 67 1.42 7.18 10.08
N LYS A 68 2.03 7.94 10.98
CA LYS A 68 2.53 9.29 10.72
C LYS A 68 3.73 9.28 9.76
N LEU A 69 4.67 8.36 9.94
CA LEU A 69 5.83 8.23 9.06
C LEU A 69 5.42 7.79 7.64
N LEU A 70 4.42 6.92 7.50
CA LEU A 70 3.86 6.56 6.19
C LEU A 70 3.11 7.74 5.52
N GLN A 71 2.43 8.58 6.30
CA GLN A 71 1.87 9.82 5.76
C GLN A 71 2.96 10.73 5.19
N LEU A 72 4.10 10.87 5.89
CA LEU A 72 5.27 11.62 5.39
C LEU A 72 5.83 11.00 4.11
N CYS A 73 5.98 9.66 4.05
CA CYS A 73 6.38 8.98 2.81
C CYS A 73 5.44 9.29 1.65
N ASN A 74 4.13 9.38 1.91
CA ASN A 74 3.14 9.70 0.88
C ASN A 74 3.10 11.21 0.52
N GLY A 75 3.86 12.05 1.25
CA GLY A 75 4.06 13.47 0.96
C GLY A 75 3.03 14.42 1.54
N ALA A 76 2.23 13.99 2.51
CA ALA A 76 1.37 14.87 3.31
C ALA A 76 1.16 14.28 4.71
N ILE A 77 0.83 15.11 5.70
CA ILE A 77 0.58 14.69 7.08
C ILE A 77 -0.67 15.38 7.63
N TYR A 78 -1.46 14.67 8.44
CA TYR A 78 -2.57 15.30 9.14
C TYR A 78 -2.06 16.09 10.36
N SER A 79 -2.45 17.37 10.43
CA SER A 79 -2.31 18.22 11.61
C SER A 79 -3.22 17.72 12.75
N GLU A 80 -3.09 18.33 13.92
CA GLU A 80 -3.97 18.09 15.08
C GLU A 80 -5.46 18.31 14.75
N ASN A 81 -5.74 19.30 13.91
CA ASN A 81 -7.10 19.60 13.44
C ASN A 81 -7.57 18.69 12.29
N LYS A 82 -6.88 17.59 12.02
CA LYS A 82 -7.16 16.62 10.94
C LYS A 82 -7.14 17.23 9.53
N THR A 83 -6.53 18.39 9.36
CA THR A 83 -6.29 19.00 8.04
C THR A 83 -5.02 18.41 7.46
N ALA A 84 -5.05 17.97 6.20
CA ALA A 84 -3.88 17.49 5.52
C ALA A 84 -2.95 18.65 5.14
N VAL A 85 -1.69 18.56 5.54
CA VAL A 85 -0.63 19.50 5.20
C VAL A 85 0.31 18.84 4.22
N LYS A 86 0.45 19.41 3.04
CA LYS A 86 1.34 18.90 2.00
C LYS A 86 2.80 19.13 2.40
N VAL A 87 3.63 18.11 2.22
CA VAL A 87 5.08 18.12 2.49
C VAL A 87 5.87 18.08 1.18
N HIS A 88 5.55 17.15 0.27
CA HIS A 88 6.19 17.01 -1.04
C HIS A 88 5.29 16.28 -2.03
N ASP A 89 5.65 16.30 -3.31
CA ASP A 89 4.96 15.56 -4.39
C ASP A 89 5.80 14.42 -4.99
N CYS A 90 7.02 14.15 -4.51
CA CYS A 90 7.94 13.18 -5.11
C CYS A 90 7.30 11.81 -5.39
N LYS A 91 6.42 11.34 -4.50
CA LYS A 91 5.71 10.05 -4.68
C LYS A 91 4.57 10.16 -5.69
N ILE A 92 3.93 11.32 -5.81
CA ILE A 92 2.94 11.61 -6.86
C ILE A 92 3.64 11.63 -8.23
N ASP A 93 4.79 12.29 -8.34
CA ASP A 93 5.55 12.38 -9.59
C ASP A 93 5.99 10.98 -10.05
N ALA A 94 6.56 10.17 -9.15
CA ALA A 94 6.93 8.78 -9.45
C ALA A 94 5.71 7.90 -9.81
N PHE A 95 4.55 8.16 -9.22
CA PHE A 95 3.30 7.49 -9.58
C PHE A 95 2.88 7.85 -11.00
N LEU A 96 2.91 9.12 -11.38
CA LEU A 96 2.54 9.56 -12.73
C LEU A 96 3.49 9.00 -13.78
N GLU A 97 4.81 8.99 -13.51
CA GLU A 97 5.79 8.35 -14.38
C GLU A 97 5.51 6.85 -14.58
N LEU A 98 5.12 6.15 -13.50
CA LEU A 98 4.73 4.75 -13.60
C LEU A 98 3.47 4.57 -14.45
N ILE A 99 2.44 5.42 -14.29
CA ILE A 99 1.21 5.38 -15.11
C ILE A 99 1.54 5.56 -16.60
N GLU A 100 2.44 6.49 -16.94
CA GLU A 100 2.89 6.69 -18.32
C GLU A 100 3.60 5.44 -18.87
N GLN A 101 4.43 4.78 -18.06
CA GLN A 101 5.13 3.54 -18.43
C GLN A 101 4.20 2.34 -18.66
N LEU A 102 2.98 2.36 -18.11
CA LEU A 102 1.97 1.32 -18.35
C LEU A 102 1.34 1.42 -19.75
N HIS A 103 1.59 2.49 -20.50
CA HIS A 103 1.14 2.66 -21.89
C HIS A 103 -0.36 2.38 -22.09
N GLY A 104 -1.20 2.89 -21.19
CA GLY A 104 -2.66 2.75 -21.25
C GLY A 104 -3.20 1.44 -20.69
N GLN A 105 -2.38 0.60 -20.07
CA GLN A 105 -2.88 -0.56 -19.33
C GLN A 105 -3.59 -0.11 -18.05
N HIS A 106 -4.67 -0.82 -17.71
CA HIS A 106 -5.47 -0.49 -16.54
C HIS A 106 -4.75 -0.82 -15.25
N ALA A 107 -4.89 0.05 -14.24
CA ALA A 107 -4.25 -0.14 -12.95
C ALA A 107 -5.24 0.01 -11.78
N LEU A 108 -5.20 -0.96 -10.86
CA LEU A 108 -5.82 -0.88 -9.55
C LEU A 108 -4.83 -0.24 -8.58
N VAL A 109 -5.18 0.94 -8.05
CA VAL A 109 -4.28 1.74 -7.21
C VAL A 109 -4.76 1.73 -5.77
N PHE A 110 -3.91 1.26 -4.86
CA PHE A 110 -4.20 1.25 -3.43
C PHE A 110 -3.63 2.50 -2.75
N TYR A 111 -4.51 3.21 -2.06
CA TYR A 111 -4.17 4.34 -1.19
C TYR A 111 -4.51 4.01 0.26
N ASN A 112 -3.80 4.61 1.21
CA ASN A 112 -4.00 4.32 2.63
C ASN A 112 -4.68 5.48 3.39
N PHE A 113 -4.47 6.73 2.97
CA PHE A 113 -5.02 7.91 3.62
C PHE A 113 -5.96 8.68 2.69
N GLN A 114 -6.90 9.45 3.24
CA GLN A 114 -7.82 10.25 2.42
C GLN A 114 -7.05 11.31 1.60
N HIS A 115 -6.01 11.91 2.19
CA HIS A 115 -5.18 12.86 1.43
C HIS A 115 -4.44 12.22 0.26
N ASP A 116 -4.08 10.92 0.33
CA ASP A 116 -3.50 10.20 -0.82
C ASP A 116 -4.51 10.16 -1.96
N ARG A 117 -5.75 9.71 -1.66
CA ARG A 117 -6.85 9.66 -2.62
C ARG A 117 -7.08 11.01 -3.28
N ASP A 118 -7.19 12.06 -2.49
CA ASP A 118 -7.54 13.40 -2.99
C ASP A 118 -6.41 13.94 -3.89
N ARG A 119 -5.15 13.75 -3.50
CA ARG A 119 -3.98 14.14 -4.30
C ARG A 119 -3.82 13.31 -5.57
N LEU A 120 -4.10 12.00 -5.51
CA LEU A 120 -4.09 11.13 -6.70
C LEU A 120 -5.17 11.56 -7.71
N VAL A 121 -6.38 11.82 -7.23
CA VAL A 121 -7.48 12.32 -8.09
C VAL A 121 -7.12 13.66 -8.74
N GLU A 122 -6.57 14.60 -7.96
CA GLU A 122 -6.11 15.90 -8.47
C GLU A 122 -5.00 15.76 -9.51
N ALA A 123 -4.01 14.90 -9.25
CA ALA A 123 -2.89 14.67 -10.16
C ALA A 123 -3.35 14.03 -11.48
N LEU A 124 -4.23 13.03 -11.42
CA LEU A 124 -4.75 12.32 -12.58
C LEU A 124 -5.75 13.16 -13.40
N ALA A 125 -6.38 14.20 -12.83
CA ALA A 125 -7.32 15.05 -13.53
C ALA A 125 -6.71 15.81 -14.73
N LYS A 126 -5.38 15.85 -14.83
CA LYS A 126 -4.65 16.50 -15.94
C LYS A 126 -4.46 15.57 -17.16
N TYR A 127 -4.81 14.29 -17.01
CA TYR A 127 -4.65 13.26 -18.04
C TYR A 127 -6.03 12.87 -18.60
N ASP A 128 -6.06 12.45 -19.84
CA ASP A 128 -7.27 11.91 -20.49
C ASP A 128 -7.44 10.43 -20.10
N LEU A 129 -7.76 10.20 -18.81
CA LEU A 129 -7.94 8.89 -18.20
C LEU A 129 -9.30 8.81 -17.48
N ARG A 130 -9.96 7.67 -17.61
CA ARG A 130 -11.19 7.36 -16.88
C ARG A 130 -10.83 6.88 -15.47
N VAL A 131 -10.76 7.84 -14.53
CA VAL A 131 -10.40 7.59 -13.14
C VAL A 131 -11.64 7.43 -12.29
N ARG A 132 -11.66 6.42 -11.41
CA ARG A 132 -12.74 6.20 -10.45
C ARG A 132 -12.21 5.82 -9.09
N VAL A 133 -12.84 6.35 -8.04
CA VAL A 133 -12.64 5.85 -6.66
C VAL A 133 -13.71 4.80 -6.38
N TYR A 134 -13.26 3.60 -6.01
CA TYR A 134 -14.17 2.49 -5.68
C TYR A 134 -15.10 2.85 -4.52
N SER A 135 -16.41 2.72 -4.73
CA SER A 135 -17.44 3.05 -3.73
C SER A 135 -18.64 2.10 -3.74
N GLN A 136 -18.89 1.42 -4.85
CA GLN A 136 -20.12 0.61 -5.03
C GLN A 136 -19.90 -0.55 -6.03
N ALA A 137 -20.83 -1.50 -6.03
CA ALA A 137 -20.75 -2.68 -6.90
C ALA A 137 -20.74 -2.35 -8.40
N LYS A 138 -21.31 -1.22 -8.81
CA LYS A 138 -21.23 -0.78 -10.20
C LYS A 138 -19.79 -0.49 -10.63
N ASP A 139 -18.96 0.02 -9.76
CA ASP A 139 -17.56 0.31 -10.06
C ASP A 139 -16.77 -0.96 -10.38
N GLU A 140 -17.09 -2.09 -9.73
CA GLU A 140 -16.55 -3.41 -10.07
C GLU A 140 -16.96 -3.86 -11.48
N GLN A 141 -18.22 -3.64 -11.84
CA GLN A 141 -18.73 -4.01 -13.19
C GLN A 141 -18.08 -3.14 -14.27
N ASP A 142 -18.06 -1.83 -14.08
CA ASP A 142 -17.46 -0.87 -15.02
C ASP A 142 -15.96 -1.15 -15.19
N TRP A 143 -15.24 -1.48 -14.10
CA TRP A 143 -13.85 -1.89 -14.15
C TRP A 143 -13.64 -3.17 -14.97
N ASN A 144 -14.40 -4.22 -14.70
CA ASN A 144 -14.30 -5.49 -15.40
C ASN A 144 -14.74 -5.42 -16.88
N ASN A 145 -15.55 -4.41 -17.25
CA ASN A 145 -15.94 -4.11 -18.63
C ASN A 145 -14.88 -3.24 -19.37
N GLY A 146 -13.80 -2.80 -18.70
CA GLY A 146 -12.80 -1.93 -19.29
C GLY A 146 -13.24 -0.48 -19.45
N GLU A 147 -14.22 -0.03 -18.66
CA GLU A 147 -14.72 1.36 -18.68
C GLU A 147 -13.95 2.29 -17.74
N ILE A 148 -13.01 1.76 -16.96
CA ILE A 148 -12.18 2.49 -16.00
C ILE A 148 -10.72 2.17 -16.30
N ASP A 149 -9.89 3.18 -16.50
CA ASP A 149 -8.45 3.03 -16.74
C ASP A 149 -7.69 2.91 -15.41
N ILE A 150 -8.07 3.75 -14.43
CA ILE A 150 -7.46 3.77 -13.10
C ILE A 150 -8.56 3.64 -12.04
N LEU A 151 -8.53 2.55 -11.28
CA LEU A 151 -9.43 2.33 -10.14
C LEU A 151 -8.67 2.56 -8.84
N LEU A 152 -9.03 3.62 -8.11
CA LEU A 152 -8.48 3.91 -6.78
C LEU A 152 -9.29 3.18 -5.72
N ALA A 153 -8.65 2.42 -4.84
CA ALA A 153 -9.32 1.67 -3.78
C ALA A 153 -8.55 1.73 -2.46
N HIS A 154 -9.27 1.83 -1.35
CA HIS A 154 -8.69 1.60 -0.04
C HIS A 154 -8.60 0.10 0.23
N PRO A 155 -7.47 -0.45 0.73
CA PRO A 155 -7.30 -1.90 0.91
C PRO A 155 -8.40 -2.56 1.75
N ALA A 156 -8.87 -1.89 2.80
CA ALA A 156 -9.97 -2.39 3.62
C ALA A 156 -11.30 -2.53 2.87
N SER A 157 -11.55 -1.68 1.85
CA SER A 157 -12.74 -1.78 0.99
C SER A 157 -12.73 -3.03 0.12
N CYS A 158 -11.54 -3.57 -0.14
CA CYS A 158 -11.36 -4.80 -0.91
C CYS A 158 -11.61 -6.08 -0.10
N GLY A 159 -11.84 -5.99 1.22
CA GLY A 159 -12.09 -7.14 2.11
C GLY A 159 -13.36 -7.92 1.77
N TYR A 160 -14.34 -7.32 1.11
CA TYR A 160 -15.68 -7.87 0.91
C TYR A 160 -15.89 -8.56 -0.46
N GLY A 161 -14.99 -9.48 -0.83
CA GLY A 161 -15.29 -10.43 -1.91
C GLY A 161 -15.29 -9.90 -3.35
N LEU A 162 -14.69 -8.74 -3.61
CA LEU A 162 -14.60 -8.14 -4.93
C LEU A 162 -13.89 -9.03 -5.95
N ASN A 163 -14.36 -9.00 -7.19
CA ASN A 163 -13.79 -9.70 -8.32
C ASN A 163 -13.27 -8.71 -9.35
N LEU A 164 -12.00 -8.32 -9.27
CA LEU A 164 -11.41 -7.28 -10.12
C LEU A 164 -10.46 -7.84 -11.19
N GLN A 165 -10.33 -9.16 -11.29
CA GLN A 165 -9.31 -9.82 -12.12
C GLN A 165 -9.49 -9.65 -13.63
N ARG A 166 -10.69 -9.23 -14.12
CA ARG A 166 -10.93 -9.05 -15.56
C ARG A 166 -10.58 -7.66 -16.06
N GLY A 167 -10.61 -6.65 -15.18
CA GLY A 167 -10.41 -5.27 -15.58
C GLY A 167 -8.95 -4.87 -15.77
N GLY A 168 -8.00 -5.65 -15.22
CA GLY A 168 -6.58 -5.36 -15.33
C GLY A 168 -5.71 -6.36 -14.59
N HIS A 169 -4.40 -6.17 -14.68
CA HIS A 169 -3.41 -7.03 -14.02
C HIS A 169 -2.27 -6.25 -13.34
N HIS A 170 -2.35 -4.92 -13.31
CA HIS A 170 -1.43 -4.08 -12.54
C HIS A 170 -2.09 -3.61 -11.24
N ALA A 171 -1.42 -3.88 -10.10
CA ALA A 171 -1.76 -3.30 -8.80
C ALA A 171 -0.65 -2.34 -8.38
N ILE A 172 -1.00 -1.11 -8.02
CA ILE A 172 -0.05 -0.08 -7.59
C ILE A 172 -0.34 0.28 -6.13
N TRP A 173 0.60 0.01 -5.24
CA TRP A 173 0.56 0.46 -3.86
C TRP A 173 1.20 1.84 -3.76
N PHE A 174 0.37 2.89 -3.86
CA PHE A 174 0.80 4.26 -3.59
C PHE A 174 1.06 4.46 -2.09
N GLY A 175 0.13 4.00 -1.25
CA GLY A 175 0.28 3.96 0.20
C GLY A 175 0.33 2.51 0.69
N LEU A 176 1.46 2.11 1.27
CA LEU A 176 1.63 0.77 1.83
C LEU A 176 0.83 0.61 3.14
N THR A 177 0.27 -0.58 3.34
CA THR A 177 -0.38 -0.96 4.60
C THR A 177 0.55 -1.82 5.44
N TRP A 178 0.53 -1.64 6.76
CA TRP A 178 1.22 -2.47 7.74
C TRP A 178 0.40 -3.70 8.19
N SER A 179 -0.71 -4.00 7.50
CA SER A 179 -1.50 -5.20 7.70
C SER A 179 -1.24 -6.21 6.59
N LEU A 180 -0.50 -7.28 6.89
CA LEU A 180 -0.24 -8.37 5.94
C LEU A 180 -1.55 -8.96 5.41
N GLU A 181 -2.57 -9.10 6.27
CA GLU A 181 -3.87 -9.61 5.86
C GLU A 181 -4.52 -8.71 4.80
N GLN A 182 -4.57 -7.39 5.04
CA GLN A 182 -5.12 -6.43 4.08
C GLN A 182 -4.33 -6.44 2.77
N TYR A 183 -2.98 -6.48 2.85
CA TYR A 183 -2.11 -6.55 1.70
C TYR A 183 -2.38 -7.80 0.85
N GLU A 184 -2.41 -8.98 1.47
CA GLU A 184 -2.69 -10.22 0.76
C GLU A 184 -4.11 -10.26 0.19
N GLN A 185 -5.12 -9.83 0.95
CA GLN A 185 -6.50 -9.79 0.49
C GLN A 185 -6.68 -8.84 -0.69
N ALA A 186 -6.09 -7.66 -0.65
CA ALA A 186 -6.15 -6.69 -1.73
C ALA A 186 -5.51 -7.22 -3.02
N ASN A 187 -4.32 -7.80 -2.96
CA ASN A 187 -3.66 -8.39 -4.12
C ASN A 187 -4.45 -9.58 -4.71
N LYS A 188 -5.11 -10.37 -3.88
CA LYS A 188 -5.99 -11.47 -4.30
C LYS A 188 -7.25 -11.01 -5.03
N ARG A 189 -7.53 -9.69 -5.14
CA ARG A 189 -8.63 -9.19 -5.98
C ARG A 189 -8.30 -9.23 -7.46
N LEU A 190 -7.01 -9.10 -7.81
CA LEU A 190 -6.51 -9.30 -9.17
C LEU A 190 -5.94 -10.72 -9.39
N HIS A 191 -5.14 -11.23 -8.44
CA HIS A 191 -4.50 -12.54 -8.54
C HIS A 191 -5.41 -13.65 -8.03
N ARG A 192 -6.35 -14.08 -8.86
CA ARG A 192 -7.33 -15.11 -8.54
C ARG A 192 -7.81 -15.85 -9.79
N GLN A 193 -8.61 -16.90 -9.61
CA GLN A 193 -9.18 -17.67 -10.71
C GLN A 193 -9.89 -16.78 -11.74
N GLY A 194 -9.55 -16.95 -13.01
CA GLY A 194 -10.07 -16.15 -14.13
C GLY A 194 -9.18 -14.98 -14.51
N GLN A 195 -8.01 -14.80 -13.86
CA GLN A 195 -6.95 -13.92 -14.35
C GLN A 195 -6.18 -14.64 -15.46
N GLU A 196 -5.97 -13.97 -16.59
CA GLU A 196 -5.34 -14.52 -17.79
C GLU A 196 -3.90 -14.02 -17.97
N HIS A 197 -3.51 -12.97 -17.24
CA HIS A 197 -2.20 -12.32 -17.35
C HIS A 197 -1.40 -12.42 -16.05
N PRO A 198 -0.05 -12.42 -16.10
CA PRO A 198 0.76 -12.23 -14.90
C PRO A 198 0.37 -10.94 -14.18
N VAL A 199 0.11 -11.04 -12.87
CA VAL A 199 -0.24 -9.87 -12.05
C VAL A 199 1.04 -9.20 -11.58
N ILE A 200 1.17 -7.91 -11.85
CA ILE A 200 2.34 -7.11 -11.46
C ILE A 200 1.94 -6.19 -10.31
N ILE A 201 2.58 -6.38 -9.16
CA ILE A 201 2.39 -5.57 -7.97
C ILE A 201 3.51 -4.53 -7.91
N HIS A 202 3.18 -3.27 -8.06
CA HIS A 202 4.12 -2.16 -7.97
C HIS A 202 4.05 -1.55 -6.58
N HIS A 203 5.19 -1.42 -5.89
CA HIS A 203 5.31 -0.68 -4.64
C HIS A 203 6.07 0.62 -4.89
N LEU A 204 5.48 1.75 -4.58
CA LEU A 204 6.17 3.04 -4.57
C LEU A 204 6.84 3.22 -3.20
N ILE A 205 8.17 3.15 -3.16
CA ILE A 205 8.96 3.07 -1.92
C ILE A 205 9.84 4.30 -1.80
N VAL A 206 9.57 5.15 -0.82
CA VAL A 206 10.47 6.27 -0.50
C VAL A 206 11.76 5.74 0.09
N GLN A 207 12.88 6.03 -0.58
CA GLN A 207 14.20 5.58 -0.17
C GLN A 207 14.59 6.20 1.18
N GLY A 208 15.03 5.36 2.10
CA GLY A 208 15.32 5.74 3.50
C GLY A 208 14.08 6.00 4.36
N GLY A 209 12.88 5.99 3.79
CA GLY A 209 11.60 6.20 4.47
C GLY A 209 11.05 4.96 5.17
N MET A 210 9.92 5.12 5.85
CA MET A 210 9.23 4.02 6.55
C MET A 210 8.69 2.95 5.58
N ASP A 211 8.47 3.29 4.31
CA ASP A 211 8.03 2.34 3.29
C ASP A 211 8.96 1.12 3.19
N GLU A 212 10.28 1.30 3.28
CA GLU A 212 11.25 0.19 3.18
C GLU A 212 11.03 -0.85 4.28
N GLN A 213 10.82 -0.41 5.53
CA GLN A 213 10.58 -1.31 6.65
C GLN A 213 9.24 -2.03 6.55
N VAL A 214 8.22 -1.35 5.98
CA VAL A 214 6.92 -1.99 5.74
C VAL A 214 7.04 -3.07 4.66
N VAL A 215 7.74 -2.82 3.55
CA VAL A 215 7.98 -3.82 2.51
C VAL A 215 8.76 -5.01 3.05
N GLU A 216 9.84 -4.77 3.78
CA GLU A 216 10.62 -5.84 4.41
C GLU A 216 9.77 -6.71 5.35
N ALA A 217 8.92 -6.09 6.17
CA ALA A 217 8.01 -6.81 7.06
C ALA A 217 6.94 -7.61 6.29
N LEU A 218 6.39 -7.08 5.20
CA LEU A 218 5.43 -7.78 4.33
C LEU A 218 6.07 -8.99 3.63
N GLU A 219 7.30 -8.86 3.14
CA GLU A 219 8.04 -9.94 2.47
C GLU A 219 8.38 -11.09 3.42
N ASN A 220 8.77 -10.79 4.65
CA ASN A 220 9.11 -11.78 5.66
C ASN A 220 7.89 -12.54 6.19
N LYS A 221 6.66 -12.10 5.93
CA LYS A 221 5.38 -12.72 6.37
C LYS A 221 5.36 -13.08 7.86
N GLY A 222 6.14 -12.35 8.64
CA GLY A 222 6.29 -12.55 10.07
C GLY A 222 5.26 -11.76 10.90
N ASP A 223 5.60 -11.56 12.17
CA ASP A 223 4.86 -10.69 13.05
C ASP A 223 5.13 -9.22 12.68
N MET A 224 4.27 -8.67 11.83
CA MET A 224 4.32 -7.29 11.36
C MET A 224 4.45 -6.27 12.50
N GLN A 225 3.76 -6.52 13.61
CA GLN A 225 3.74 -5.61 14.74
C GLN A 225 5.10 -5.55 15.44
N ASN A 226 5.73 -6.70 15.68
CA ASN A 226 7.05 -6.75 16.27
C ASN A 226 8.11 -6.20 15.31
N ALA A 227 8.06 -6.53 14.02
CA ALA A 227 8.98 -6.02 13.02
C ALA A 227 8.96 -4.48 12.96
N LEU A 228 7.77 -3.87 12.99
CA LEU A 228 7.63 -2.41 12.99
C LEU A 228 8.09 -1.76 14.31
N MET A 229 7.84 -2.39 15.45
CA MET A 229 8.35 -1.89 16.73
C MET A 229 9.88 -1.88 16.75
N ASP A 230 10.52 -2.94 16.25
CA ASP A 230 11.98 -3.04 16.20
C ASP A 230 12.57 -2.03 15.22
N ALA A 231 11.93 -1.83 14.06
CA ALA A 231 12.33 -0.80 13.10
C ALA A 231 12.28 0.61 13.71
N LEU A 232 11.24 0.93 14.49
CA LEU A 232 11.13 2.21 15.19
C LEU A 232 12.20 2.38 16.26
N ARG A 233 12.47 1.35 17.07
CA ARG A 233 13.55 1.37 18.07
C ARG A 233 14.91 1.66 17.44
N VAL A 234 15.22 1.00 16.33
CA VAL A 234 16.48 1.23 15.59
C VAL A 234 16.56 2.68 15.09
N ARG A 235 15.46 3.25 14.58
CA ARG A 235 15.43 4.65 14.13
C ARG A 235 15.62 5.64 15.28
N ILE A 236 14.95 5.42 16.42
CA ILE A 236 15.09 6.27 17.61
C ILE A 236 16.53 6.19 18.17
N SER A 237 17.11 5.01 18.27
CA SER A 237 18.48 4.85 18.79
C SER A 237 19.52 5.58 17.92
N LYS A 238 19.34 5.57 16.59
CA LYS A 238 20.20 6.32 15.64
C LYS A 238 20.12 7.83 15.79
N LEU A 239 18.96 8.37 16.21
CA LEU A 239 18.81 9.81 16.42
C LEU A 239 19.42 10.30 17.74
N ARG A 240 19.57 9.41 18.73
CA ARG A 240 20.12 9.71 20.05
C ARG A 240 21.63 9.48 20.15
N SER A 241 22.23 8.79 19.17
CA SER A 241 23.69 8.55 19.05
C SER A 241 24.39 9.71 18.35
#